data_1e67ee36ef7b04b8958e81feedeced6c
#
_entry.id   1e67ee36ef7b04b8958e81feedeced6c
#
_cell.length_a   1.000
_cell.length_b   1.000
_cell.length_c   1.000
_cell.angle_alpha   90.00
_cell.angle_beta   90.00
_cell.angle_gamma   90.00
#
_symmetry.space_group_name_H-M   'P 1'
#
loop_
_entity.id
_entity.type
_entity.pdbx_description
1 polymer ?
#
loop_
_entity_poly.entity_id
_entity_poly.type
_entity_poly.pdbx_seq_one_letter_code
_entity_poly.pdbx_strand_id
1 'polypeptide(L)'
;MTSHTNEATLRRFYDEAFSKGKLSVMDEFADRNFVDHEHPPRPGFKSGIEGVKQIISAMRTGFPDLQVAVNEVIPQGDKVVARVTLSGTHKGTFMDIPPTGKRVSFEGIDIVRFSGGKAVEHWGLTDNMGLFTQLGAIPAPGQSPKK
;
A
#
# COMPACT_ATOMS: atom_id res chain seq x y z
N MET A 1 15.83 -8.66 -17.47
CA MET A 1 14.36 -8.68 -17.23
C MET A 1 13.71 -7.57 -18.01
N THR A 2 12.62 -7.87 -18.68
CA THR A 2 11.86 -6.88 -19.43
C THR A 2 10.90 -6.15 -18.50
N SER A 3 10.48 -4.94 -18.88
CA SER A 3 9.47 -4.18 -18.14
C SER A 3 8.15 -4.96 -18.02
N HIS A 4 7.86 -5.81 -19.01
CA HIS A 4 6.67 -6.67 -19.00
C HIS A 4 6.69 -7.69 -17.85
N THR A 5 7.87 -8.27 -17.59
CA THR A 5 8.05 -9.18 -16.45
C THR A 5 7.94 -8.43 -15.12
N ASN A 6 8.47 -7.21 -15.07
CA ASN A 6 8.38 -6.37 -13.87
C ASN A 6 6.93 -6.01 -13.57
N GLU A 7 6.13 -5.75 -14.59
CA GLU A 7 4.69 -5.52 -14.43
C GLU A 7 4.01 -6.72 -13.78
N ALA A 8 4.26 -7.93 -14.29
CA ALA A 8 3.67 -9.15 -13.75
C ALA A 8 4.09 -9.37 -12.28
N THR A 9 5.35 -9.08 -11.98
CA THR A 9 5.88 -9.19 -10.61
C THR A 9 5.15 -8.23 -9.67
N LEU A 10 4.93 -6.98 -10.09
CA LEU A 10 4.23 -5.99 -9.27
C LEU A 10 2.76 -6.37 -9.06
N ARG A 11 2.07 -6.86 -10.10
CA ARG A 11 0.68 -7.32 -9.98
C ARG A 11 0.57 -8.46 -8.98
N ARG A 12 1.49 -9.41 -9.03
CA ARG A 12 1.54 -10.53 -8.10
C ARG A 12 1.71 -10.04 -6.66
N PHE A 13 2.57 -9.04 -6.45
CA PHE A 13 2.79 -8.46 -5.13
C PHE A 13 1.49 -7.88 -4.55
N TYR A 14 0.76 -7.08 -5.32
CA TYR A 14 -0.50 -6.54 -4.84
C TYR A 14 -1.52 -7.64 -4.49
N ASP A 15 -1.64 -8.66 -5.35
CA ASP A 15 -2.61 -9.73 -5.15
C ASP A 15 -2.26 -10.60 -3.93
N GLU A 16 -1.02 -11.03 -3.82
CA GLU A 16 -0.64 -11.99 -2.78
C GLU A 16 -0.29 -11.32 -1.46
N ALA A 17 0.48 -10.25 -1.47
CA ALA A 17 0.91 -9.61 -0.22
C ALA A 17 -0.19 -8.74 0.38
N PHE A 18 -0.78 -7.83 -0.40
CA PHE A 18 -1.83 -6.94 0.10
C PHE A 18 -3.18 -7.63 0.22
N SER A 19 -3.69 -8.20 -0.87
CA SER A 19 -5.05 -8.75 -0.89
C SER A 19 -5.18 -10.06 -0.13
N LYS A 20 -4.13 -10.89 -0.14
CA LYS A 20 -4.16 -12.20 0.55
C LYS A 20 -3.38 -12.24 1.86
N GLY A 21 -2.60 -11.19 2.14
CA GLY A 21 -1.84 -11.13 3.40
C GLY A 21 -0.62 -12.02 3.46
N LYS A 22 -0.12 -12.49 2.32
CA LYS A 22 1.06 -13.37 2.28
C LYS A 22 2.33 -12.52 2.31
N LEU A 23 2.77 -12.15 3.51
CA LEU A 23 3.88 -11.21 3.70
C LEU A 23 5.21 -11.73 3.16
N SER A 24 5.42 -13.06 3.13
CA SER A 24 6.65 -13.66 2.60
C SER A 24 6.89 -13.33 1.13
N VAL A 25 5.86 -12.95 0.39
CA VAL A 25 6.01 -12.51 -1.00
C VAL A 25 6.90 -11.27 -1.10
N MET A 26 6.92 -10.45 -0.06
CA MET A 26 7.79 -9.26 -0.05
C MET A 26 9.26 -9.63 -0.14
N ASP A 27 9.66 -10.76 0.47
CA ASP A 27 11.05 -11.23 0.41
C ASP A 27 11.44 -11.70 -1.00
N GLU A 28 10.48 -12.23 -1.76
CA GLU A 28 10.69 -12.63 -3.14
C GLU A 28 10.64 -11.43 -4.08
N PHE A 29 9.77 -10.46 -3.77
CA PHE A 29 9.51 -9.30 -4.60
C PHE A 29 10.65 -8.29 -4.57
N ALA A 30 11.22 -8.03 -3.41
CA ALA A 30 12.18 -6.94 -3.20
C ALA A 30 13.60 -7.45 -2.90
N ASP A 31 14.57 -6.65 -3.32
CA ASP A 31 15.96 -6.84 -2.93
C ASP A 31 16.11 -6.50 -1.44
N ARG A 32 17.05 -7.17 -0.77
CA ARG A 32 17.27 -6.94 0.67
C ARG A 32 17.65 -5.50 1.00
N ASN A 33 18.19 -4.76 0.03
CA ASN A 33 18.56 -3.34 0.20
C ASN A 33 17.47 -2.38 -0.31
N PHE A 34 16.25 -2.89 -0.47
CA PHE A 34 15.09 -2.13 -0.94
C PHE A 34 14.87 -0.86 -0.11
N VAL A 35 14.62 0.25 -0.81
CA VAL A 35 14.37 1.55 -0.17
C VAL A 35 12.94 1.99 -0.47
N ASP A 36 12.18 2.27 0.59
CA ASP A 36 10.82 2.79 0.49
C ASP A 36 10.83 4.29 0.81
N HIS A 37 10.55 5.11 -0.19
CA HIS A 37 10.51 6.56 -0.04
C HIS A 37 9.16 7.09 0.43
N GLU A 38 8.11 6.28 0.35
CA GLU A 38 6.78 6.69 0.82
C GLU A 38 6.68 6.65 2.35
N HIS A 39 7.32 5.67 2.96
CA HIS A 39 7.20 5.40 4.39
C HIS A 39 8.57 5.55 5.07
N PRO A 40 8.99 6.80 5.37
CA PRO A 40 10.28 6.99 6.03
C PRO A 40 10.29 6.36 7.42
N PRO A 41 11.48 6.01 7.94
CA PRO A 41 11.59 5.44 9.27
C PRO A 41 10.94 6.34 10.32
N ARG A 42 10.20 5.73 11.24
CA ARG A 42 9.53 6.41 12.34
C ARG A 42 9.40 5.46 13.52
N PRO A 43 9.16 5.98 14.73
CA PRO A 43 9.01 5.11 15.92
C PRO A 43 8.00 3.99 15.67
N GLY A 44 8.40 2.75 15.97
CA GLY A 44 7.56 1.57 15.82
C GLY A 44 7.57 0.95 14.42
N PHE A 45 8.19 1.62 13.43
CA PHE A 45 8.27 1.08 12.06
C PHE A 45 9.71 0.98 11.61
N LYS A 46 10.04 -0.19 11.05
CA LYS A 46 11.35 -0.44 10.48
C LYS A 46 11.43 0.15 9.07
N SER A 47 12.63 0.24 8.54
CA SER A 47 12.83 0.64 7.14
C SER A 47 12.84 -0.59 6.24
N GLY A 48 12.77 -0.35 4.92
CA GLY A 48 12.94 -1.38 3.90
C GLY A 48 11.83 -2.45 3.92
N ILE A 49 12.23 -3.69 3.64
CA ILE A 49 11.30 -4.83 3.52
C ILE A 49 10.46 -5.01 4.78
N GLU A 50 11.09 -5.00 5.95
CA GLU A 50 10.38 -5.23 7.21
C GLU A 50 9.38 -4.11 7.50
N GLY A 51 9.70 -2.87 7.14
CA GLY A 51 8.77 -1.76 7.28
C GLY A 51 7.54 -1.92 6.40
N VAL A 52 7.71 -2.35 5.16
CA VAL A 52 6.57 -2.60 4.26
C VAL A 52 5.68 -3.72 4.81
N LYS A 53 6.29 -4.80 5.33
CA LYS A 53 5.51 -5.88 5.96
C LYS A 53 4.69 -5.37 7.13
N GLN A 54 5.25 -4.49 7.96
CA GLN A 54 4.54 -3.88 9.07
C GLN A 54 3.34 -3.05 8.60
N ILE A 55 3.51 -2.28 7.53
CA ILE A 55 2.44 -1.46 6.96
C ILE A 55 1.31 -2.33 6.42
N ILE A 56 1.65 -3.38 5.65
CA ILE A 56 0.64 -4.30 5.12
C ILE A 56 -0.11 -4.99 6.27
N SER A 57 0.62 -5.43 7.29
CA SER A 57 0.03 -6.08 8.46
C SER A 57 -0.93 -5.13 9.20
N ALA A 58 -0.54 -3.87 9.39
CA ALA A 58 -1.38 -2.86 10.05
C ALA A 58 -2.65 -2.62 9.25
N MET A 59 -2.53 -2.50 7.92
CA MET A 59 -3.69 -2.30 7.06
C MET A 59 -4.64 -3.48 7.10
N ARG A 60 -4.12 -4.70 7.09
CA ARG A 60 -4.96 -5.88 7.13
C ARG A 60 -5.57 -6.12 8.52
N THR A 61 -4.92 -5.67 9.58
CA THR A 61 -5.53 -5.69 10.91
C THR A 61 -6.74 -4.75 10.97
N GLY A 62 -6.60 -3.57 10.41
CA GLY A 62 -7.72 -2.61 10.35
C GLY A 62 -8.80 -3.01 9.35
N PHE A 63 -8.41 -3.62 8.24
CA PHE A 63 -9.29 -4.01 7.15
C PHE A 63 -9.02 -5.47 6.77
N PRO A 64 -9.62 -6.44 7.51
CA PRO A 64 -9.35 -7.87 7.27
C PRO A 64 -9.71 -8.34 5.87
N ASP A 65 -10.66 -7.67 5.22
CA ASP A 65 -11.09 -7.94 3.85
C ASP A 65 -10.41 -7.04 2.81
N LEU A 66 -9.24 -6.47 3.14
CA LEU A 66 -8.50 -5.58 2.25
C LEU A 66 -8.30 -6.19 0.87
N GLN A 67 -8.63 -5.42 -0.16
CA GLN A 67 -8.41 -5.78 -1.56
C GLN A 67 -7.70 -4.62 -2.24
N VAL A 68 -6.76 -4.94 -3.12
CA VAL A 68 -6.11 -3.97 -3.97
C VAL A 68 -6.42 -4.31 -5.43
N ALA A 69 -7.12 -3.40 -6.09
CA ALA A 69 -7.40 -3.52 -7.52
C ALA A 69 -6.39 -2.68 -8.28
N VAL A 70 -5.71 -3.29 -9.25
CA VAL A 70 -4.77 -2.58 -10.11
C VAL A 70 -5.56 -2.01 -11.28
N ASN A 71 -5.73 -0.69 -11.30
CA ASN A 71 -6.54 -0.01 -12.31
C ASN A 71 -5.76 0.27 -13.59
N GLU A 72 -4.48 0.56 -13.47
CA GLU A 72 -3.65 0.92 -14.60
C GLU A 72 -2.18 0.66 -14.26
N VAL A 73 -1.42 0.16 -15.23
CA VAL A 73 0.01 -0.06 -15.08
C VAL A 73 0.71 0.54 -16.29
N ILE A 74 1.77 1.29 -16.05
CA ILE A 74 2.58 1.93 -17.07
C ILE A 74 4.03 1.52 -16.85
N PRO A 75 4.53 0.50 -17.57
CA PRO A 75 5.94 0.14 -17.48
C PRO A 75 6.78 1.02 -18.41
N GLN A 76 7.92 1.46 -17.93
CA GLN A 76 8.88 2.20 -18.75
C GLN A 76 10.30 1.99 -18.21
N GLY A 77 11.14 1.37 -19.04
CA GLY A 77 12.50 1.05 -18.62
C GLY A 77 12.52 0.12 -17.42
N ASP A 78 13.25 0.49 -16.40
CA ASP A 78 13.35 -0.28 -15.16
C ASP A 78 12.26 0.09 -14.13
N LYS A 79 11.33 0.95 -14.49
CA LYS A 79 10.27 1.41 -13.59
C LYS A 79 8.90 0.92 -14.04
N VAL A 80 8.04 0.70 -13.06
CA VAL A 80 6.63 0.39 -13.29
C VAL A 80 5.81 1.36 -12.45
N VAL A 81 4.87 2.05 -13.09
CA VAL A 81 3.90 2.91 -12.40
C VAL A 81 2.59 2.15 -12.31
N ALA A 82 1.99 2.12 -11.13
CA ALA A 82 0.69 1.49 -10.94
C ALA A 82 -0.26 2.46 -10.25
N ARG A 83 -1.48 2.56 -10.78
CA ARG A 83 -2.58 3.24 -10.12
C ARG A 83 -3.51 2.17 -9.58
N VAL A 84 -3.76 2.22 -8.28
CA VAL A 84 -4.49 1.16 -7.58
C VAL A 84 -5.64 1.73 -6.78
N THR A 85 -6.64 0.88 -6.50
CA THR A 85 -7.72 1.18 -5.57
C THR A 85 -7.65 0.18 -4.44
N LEU A 86 -7.55 0.70 -3.21
CA LEU A 86 -7.59 -0.12 -2.00
C LEU A 86 -9.00 -0.02 -1.43
N SER A 87 -9.55 -1.14 -1.01
CA SER A 87 -10.89 -1.17 -0.42
C SER A 87 -10.96 -2.18 0.71
N GLY A 88 -11.87 -1.96 1.63
CA GLY A 88 -12.06 -2.86 2.75
C GLY A 88 -13.07 -2.32 3.74
N THR A 89 -13.38 -3.14 4.75
CA THR A 89 -14.29 -2.79 5.84
C THR A 89 -13.49 -2.59 7.12
N HIS A 90 -13.69 -1.46 7.79
CA HIS A 90 -12.94 -1.11 8.99
C HIS A 90 -13.48 -1.89 10.20
N LYS A 91 -12.91 -3.07 10.42
CA LYS A 91 -13.32 -3.98 11.49
C LYS A 91 -12.32 -4.14 12.61
N GLY A 92 -11.10 -3.61 12.45
CA GLY A 92 -10.07 -3.62 13.47
C GLY A 92 -9.54 -2.22 13.70
N THR A 93 -8.83 -2.03 14.82
CA THR A 93 -8.19 -0.74 15.09
C THR A 93 -7.14 -0.46 14.02
N PHE A 94 -7.17 0.76 13.48
CA PHE A 94 -6.23 1.21 12.47
C PHE A 94 -5.74 2.62 12.83
N MET A 95 -4.44 2.78 13.00
CA MET A 95 -3.81 4.07 13.38
C MET A 95 -4.54 4.73 14.55
N ASP A 96 -4.77 3.93 15.60
CA ASP A 96 -5.48 4.32 16.83
C ASP A 96 -6.95 4.68 16.64
N ILE A 97 -7.52 4.45 15.45
CA ILE A 97 -8.96 4.64 15.20
C ILE A 97 -9.66 3.33 15.50
N PRO A 98 -10.57 3.30 16.50
CA PRO A 98 -11.37 2.11 16.81
C PRO A 98 -12.24 1.70 15.61
N PRO A 99 -12.61 0.40 15.51
CA PRO A 99 -13.42 -0.08 14.39
C PRO A 99 -14.71 0.72 14.21
N THR A 100 -14.95 1.21 12.99
CA THR A 100 -16.15 1.96 12.65
C THR A 100 -17.19 1.12 11.93
N GLY A 101 -16.79 -0.04 11.40
CA GLY A 101 -17.64 -0.87 10.55
C GLY A 101 -17.87 -0.31 9.16
N LYS A 102 -17.26 0.82 8.82
CA LYS A 102 -17.46 1.48 7.54
C LYS A 102 -16.67 0.80 6.42
N ARG A 103 -17.26 0.75 5.25
CA ARG A 103 -16.58 0.34 4.03
C ARG A 103 -15.88 1.56 3.44
N VAL A 104 -14.61 1.37 3.07
CA VAL A 104 -13.79 2.44 2.50
C VAL A 104 -13.23 2.02 1.14
N SER A 105 -12.97 3.02 0.30
CA SER A 105 -12.30 2.83 -0.99
C SER A 105 -11.47 4.07 -1.25
N PHE A 106 -10.18 3.89 -1.48
CA PHE A 106 -9.25 5.01 -1.69
C PHE A 106 -8.16 4.61 -2.67
N GLU A 107 -7.58 5.60 -3.33
CA GLU A 107 -6.62 5.36 -4.40
C GLU A 107 -5.18 5.57 -3.94
N GLY A 108 -4.27 4.92 -4.67
CA GLY A 108 -2.84 5.15 -4.53
C GLY A 108 -2.17 5.09 -5.89
N ILE A 109 -1.02 5.75 -5.98
CA ILE A 109 -0.15 5.67 -7.15
C ILE A 109 1.23 5.31 -6.65
N ASP A 110 1.78 4.24 -7.21
CA ASP A 110 3.09 3.72 -6.85
C ASP A 110 4.02 3.75 -8.05
N ILE A 111 5.29 4.08 -7.80
CA ILE A 111 6.36 3.91 -8.77
C ILE A 111 7.37 2.95 -8.15
N VAL A 112 7.67 1.87 -8.84
CA VAL A 112 8.62 0.87 -8.37
C VAL A 112 9.73 0.73 -9.40
N ARG A 113 10.97 0.86 -8.95
CA ARG A 113 12.14 0.61 -9.78
C ARG A 113 12.64 -0.81 -9.52
N PHE A 114 12.95 -1.52 -10.58
CA PHE A 114 13.41 -2.91 -10.55
C PHE A 114 14.85 -3.02 -11.01
N SER A 115 15.57 -3.99 -10.47
CA SER A 115 16.91 -4.37 -10.91
C SER A 115 17.04 -5.89 -10.75
N GLY A 116 17.42 -6.57 -11.83
CA GLY A 116 17.55 -8.03 -11.79
C GLY A 116 16.26 -8.75 -11.44
N GLY A 117 15.11 -8.18 -11.78
CA GLY A 117 13.80 -8.78 -11.50
C GLY A 117 13.28 -8.55 -10.09
N LYS A 118 13.98 -7.74 -9.28
CA LYS A 118 13.57 -7.43 -7.91
C LYS A 118 13.35 -5.93 -7.74
N ALA A 119 12.37 -5.56 -6.92
CA ALA A 119 12.13 -4.17 -6.58
C ALA A 119 13.27 -3.66 -5.71
N VAL A 120 13.83 -2.50 -6.08
CA VAL A 120 14.94 -1.89 -5.35
C VAL A 120 14.57 -0.54 -4.76
N GLU A 121 13.57 0.15 -5.33
CA GLU A 121 13.09 1.42 -4.80
C GLU A 121 11.59 1.57 -5.04
N HIS A 122 10.93 2.28 -4.13
CA HIS A 122 9.51 2.57 -4.23
C HIS A 122 9.24 4.03 -3.85
N TRP A 123 8.47 4.70 -4.66
CA TRP A 123 7.85 5.99 -4.37
C TRP A 123 6.35 5.82 -4.48
N GLY A 124 5.59 6.44 -3.60
CA GLY A 124 4.15 6.31 -3.67
C GLY A 124 3.43 7.44 -2.98
N LEU A 125 2.20 7.63 -3.39
CA LEU A 125 1.26 8.53 -2.73
C LEU A 125 -0.07 7.80 -2.58
N THR A 126 -0.56 7.75 -1.36
CA THR A 126 -1.86 7.16 -1.04
C THR A 126 -2.80 8.28 -0.60
N ASP A 127 -4.04 8.22 -1.05
CA ASP A 127 -5.07 9.19 -0.64
C ASP A 127 -5.51 8.94 0.81
N ASN A 128 -4.62 9.27 1.74
CA ASN A 128 -4.91 9.12 3.17
C ASN A 128 -6.00 10.08 3.64
N MET A 129 -6.07 11.28 3.05
CA MET A 129 -7.13 12.22 3.39
C MET A 129 -8.50 11.63 3.08
N GLY A 130 -8.64 10.99 1.89
CA GLY A 130 -9.88 10.32 1.52
C GLY A 130 -10.21 9.18 2.47
N LEU A 131 -9.21 8.38 2.85
CA LEU A 131 -9.40 7.30 3.81
C LEU A 131 -9.89 7.81 5.16
N PHE A 132 -9.19 8.77 5.77
CA PHE A 132 -9.55 9.28 7.08
C PHE A 132 -10.88 10.03 7.07
N THR A 133 -11.21 10.71 5.97
CA THR A 133 -12.51 11.36 5.81
C THR A 133 -13.64 10.32 5.80
N GLN A 134 -13.46 9.22 5.05
CA GLN A 134 -14.44 8.14 4.99
C GLN A 134 -14.62 7.46 6.34
N LEU A 135 -13.55 7.35 7.12
CA LEU A 135 -13.64 6.79 8.48
C LEU A 135 -14.26 7.74 9.49
N GLY A 136 -14.42 9.01 9.12
CA GLY A 136 -14.94 10.02 10.03
C GLY A 136 -13.89 10.54 11.01
N ALA A 137 -12.60 10.23 10.79
CA ALA A 137 -11.51 10.66 11.67
C ALA A 137 -11.14 12.13 11.45
N ILE A 138 -11.38 12.65 10.25
CA ILE A 138 -11.19 14.07 9.92
C ILE A 138 -12.42 14.55 9.15
N PRO A 139 -12.74 15.86 9.22
CA PRO A 139 -13.85 16.40 8.44
C PRO A 139 -13.49 16.42 6.96
N ALA A 140 -14.50 16.30 6.09
CA ALA A 140 -14.30 16.47 4.65
C ALA A 140 -13.86 17.92 4.36
N PRO A 141 -13.12 18.14 3.25
CA PRO A 141 -12.72 19.51 2.88
C PRO A 141 -13.93 20.42 2.82
N GLY A 142 -13.82 21.58 3.48
CA GLY A 142 -14.90 22.57 3.54
C GLY A 142 -15.93 22.32 4.65
N GLN A 143 -15.81 21.23 5.42
CA GLN A 143 -16.70 20.95 6.54
C GLN A 143 -16.03 21.36 7.86
N SER A 144 -16.89 21.78 8.82
CA SER A 144 -16.38 22.07 10.16
C SER A 144 -16.05 20.78 10.91
N PRO A 145 -15.01 20.77 11.78
CA PRO A 145 -14.72 19.63 12.61
C PRO A 145 -15.92 19.26 13.50
N LYS A 146 -16.14 17.98 13.70
CA LYS A 146 -17.15 17.51 14.66
C LYS A 146 -16.66 17.78 16.06
N LYS A 147 -17.53 18.29 16.89
CA LYS A 147 -17.25 18.51 18.32
C LYS A 147 -17.43 17.24 19.12
#